data_876998fba8aa8251dc3e4db2f23682d7
#
_entry.id   876998fba8aa8251dc3e4db2f23682d7
#
_cell.length_a   1.000
_cell.length_b   1.000
_cell.length_c   1.000
_cell.angle_alpha   90.00
_cell.angle_beta   90.00
_cell.angle_gamma   90.00
#
_symmetry.space_group_name_H-M   'P 1'
#
loop_
_entity.id
_entity.type
_entity.pdbx_description
1 polymer ?
#
loop_
_entity_poly.entity_id
_entity_poly.type
_entity_poly.pdbx_seq_one_letter_code
_entity_poly.pdbx_strand_id
1 'polypeptide(L)'
;MDYKEYIKVEELAMLVGVSTKAINYWYWFKKAYPDNEYAQMLPDYIQQGGRQTRYWKRDDVWKVITFKQAIPRGRNGLMGEITHKLYTKKEKYIDDPDE
;
A
#
# COMPACT_ATOMS: atom_id res chain seq x y z
N MET A 1 -9.71 18.90 12.78
CA MET A 1 -9.16 17.55 12.91
C MET A 1 -8.30 17.45 14.14
N ASP A 2 -8.40 16.34 14.86
CA ASP A 2 -7.67 16.15 16.09
C ASP A 2 -6.35 15.48 15.74
N TYR A 3 -5.25 16.20 15.89
CA TYR A 3 -3.94 15.68 15.56
C TYR A 3 -3.52 14.51 16.43
N LYS A 4 -4.16 14.32 17.57
CA LYS A 4 -3.83 13.18 18.40
C LYS A 4 -4.41 11.89 17.85
N GLU A 5 -5.48 12.00 17.06
CA GLU A 5 -6.12 10.82 16.51
C GLU A 5 -5.72 10.53 15.08
N TYR A 6 -5.11 11.49 14.39
CA TYR A 6 -4.75 11.32 12.99
C TYR A 6 -3.30 11.66 12.74
N ILE A 7 -2.70 10.98 11.80
CA ILE A 7 -1.29 11.19 11.46
C ILE A 7 -1.15 11.29 9.95
N LYS A 8 -0.09 11.95 9.52
CA LYS A 8 0.22 12.08 8.10
C LYS A 8 1.14 10.94 7.68
N VAL A 9 1.39 10.87 6.38
CA VAL A 9 2.18 9.77 5.83
C VAL A 9 3.59 9.69 6.40
N GLU A 10 4.22 10.83 6.69
CA GLU A 10 5.58 10.82 7.21
C GLU A 10 5.62 10.14 8.59
N GLU A 11 4.66 10.44 9.43
CA GLU A 11 4.61 9.86 10.76
C GLU A 11 4.23 8.37 10.65
N LEU A 12 3.29 8.06 9.77
CA LEU A 12 2.89 6.67 9.55
C LEU A 12 4.10 5.85 9.12
N ALA A 13 4.87 6.35 8.17
CA ALA A 13 6.05 5.64 7.67
C ALA A 13 7.06 5.41 8.79
N MET A 14 7.26 6.42 9.63
CA MET A 14 8.18 6.32 10.74
C MET A 14 7.72 5.26 11.74
N LEU A 15 6.45 5.25 12.08
CA LEU A 15 5.92 4.31 13.05
C LEU A 15 5.93 2.87 12.53
N VAL A 16 5.75 2.71 11.23
CA VAL A 16 5.77 1.38 10.62
C VAL A 16 7.20 0.92 10.33
N GLY A 17 8.12 1.86 10.22
CA GLY A 17 9.53 1.53 9.96
C GLY A 17 9.85 1.37 8.50
N VAL A 18 9.21 2.17 7.64
CA VAL A 18 9.45 2.13 6.20
C VAL A 18 9.54 3.54 5.65
N SER A 19 9.84 3.69 4.38
CA SER A 19 9.89 5.01 3.76
C SER A 19 8.49 5.44 3.34
N THR A 20 8.30 6.73 3.12
CA THR A 20 7.02 7.23 2.61
C THR A 20 6.76 6.67 1.21
N LYS A 21 7.82 6.42 0.47
CA LYS A 21 7.69 5.84 -0.86
C LYS A 21 7.07 4.45 -0.78
N ALA A 22 7.45 3.67 0.23
CA ALA A 22 6.87 2.34 0.42
C ALA A 22 5.38 2.45 0.73
N ILE A 23 4.98 3.39 1.59
CA ILE A 23 3.57 3.58 1.91
C ILE A 23 2.80 3.96 0.65
N ASN A 24 3.35 4.87 -0.15
CA ASN A 24 2.69 5.30 -1.38
C ASN A 24 2.52 4.12 -2.34
N TYR A 25 3.54 3.27 -2.44
CA TYR A 25 3.47 2.10 -3.29
C TYR A 25 2.39 1.13 -2.81
N TRP A 26 2.30 0.90 -1.50
CA TRP A 26 1.31 -0.01 -0.94
C TRP A 26 -0.12 0.48 -1.23
N TYR A 27 -0.35 1.80 -1.15
CA TYR A 27 -1.67 2.34 -1.41
C TYR A 27 -1.98 2.39 -2.91
N TRP A 28 -0.95 2.52 -3.74
CA TRP A 28 -1.14 2.33 -5.17
C TRP A 28 -1.59 0.90 -5.44
N PHE A 29 -0.95 -0.06 -4.79
CA PHE A 29 -1.30 -1.47 -4.94
C PHE A 29 -2.75 -1.71 -4.48
N LYS A 30 -3.15 -1.12 -3.36
CA LYS A 30 -4.51 -1.28 -2.86
C LYS A 30 -5.52 -0.73 -3.86
N LYS A 31 -5.20 0.39 -4.49
CA LYS A 31 -6.09 0.99 -5.45
C LYS A 31 -6.19 0.16 -6.72
N ALA A 32 -5.07 -0.42 -7.14
CA ALA A 32 -5.02 -1.22 -8.36
C ALA A 32 -5.64 -2.60 -8.17
N TYR A 33 -5.52 -3.17 -6.98
CA TYR A 33 -6.00 -4.53 -6.71
C TYR A 33 -6.83 -4.56 -5.43
N PRO A 34 -7.97 -3.91 -5.41
CA PRO A 34 -8.75 -3.75 -4.16
C PRO A 34 -9.27 -5.07 -3.60
N ASP A 35 -9.38 -6.10 -4.43
CA ASP A 35 -9.88 -7.39 -3.95
C ASP A 35 -8.77 -8.31 -3.45
N ASN A 36 -7.54 -7.88 -3.54
CA ASN A 36 -6.41 -8.70 -3.09
C ASN A 36 -6.43 -8.80 -1.58
N GLU A 37 -6.14 -9.99 -1.06
CA GLU A 37 -6.21 -10.21 0.38
C GLU A 37 -5.24 -9.33 1.15
N TYR A 38 -4.05 -9.05 0.62
CA TYR A 38 -3.11 -8.15 1.28
C TYR A 38 -3.62 -6.72 1.22
N ALA A 39 -4.15 -6.32 0.08
CA ALA A 39 -4.65 -4.95 -0.08
C ALA A 39 -5.76 -4.66 0.91
N GLN A 40 -6.59 -5.64 1.21
CA GLN A 40 -7.68 -5.44 2.14
C GLN A 40 -7.22 -5.27 3.58
N MET A 41 -5.98 -5.59 3.88
CA MET A 41 -5.45 -5.40 5.21
C MET A 41 -5.10 -3.94 5.49
N LEU A 42 -4.90 -3.14 4.44
CA LEU A 42 -4.52 -1.74 4.62
C LEU A 42 -5.74 -0.91 5.00
N PRO A 43 -5.63 -0.10 6.05
CA PRO A 43 -6.76 0.74 6.47
C PRO A 43 -6.95 1.91 5.51
N ASP A 44 -8.17 2.42 5.46
CA ASP A 44 -8.45 3.56 4.62
C ASP A 44 -7.92 4.83 5.27
N TYR A 45 -7.71 5.85 4.48
CA TYR A 45 -7.30 7.14 4.98
C TYR A 45 -8.32 8.18 4.52
N ILE A 46 -8.27 9.37 5.11
CA ILE A 46 -9.12 10.46 4.68
C ILE A 46 -8.23 11.53 4.06
N GLN A 47 -8.82 12.35 3.21
CA GLN A 47 -8.08 13.44 2.58
C GLN A 47 -8.76 14.74 2.92
N GLN A 48 -7.98 15.74 3.31
CA GLN A 48 -8.52 17.03 3.67
C GLN A 48 -7.61 18.14 3.20
N GLY A 49 -8.19 19.31 3.04
CA GLY A 49 -7.44 20.51 2.66
C GLY A 49 -7.34 20.64 1.15
N GLY A 50 -6.86 21.78 0.74
CA GLY A 50 -6.74 22.08 -0.69
C GLY A 50 -5.78 21.17 -1.41
N ARG A 51 -4.80 20.62 -0.70
CA ARG A 51 -3.82 19.71 -1.31
C ARG A 51 -4.22 18.26 -1.15
N GLN A 52 -5.39 17.98 -0.57
CA GLN A 52 -5.85 16.62 -0.37
C GLN A 52 -4.83 15.79 0.42
N THR A 53 -4.34 16.37 1.52
CA THR A 53 -3.38 15.70 2.37
C THR A 53 -4.03 14.45 2.97
N ARG A 54 -3.32 13.35 2.97
CA ARG A 54 -3.83 12.09 3.49
C ARG A 54 -3.58 11.97 4.99
N TYR A 55 -4.59 11.50 5.70
CA TYR A 55 -4.49 11.31 7.14
C TYR A 55 -5.00 9.93 7.51
N TRP A 56 -4.29 9.26 8.38
CA TRP A 56 -4.68 7.93 8.87
C TRP A 56 -5.01 8.04 10.34
N LYS A 57 -5.94 7.22 10.81
CA LYS A 57 -6.22 7.16 12.23
C LYS A 57 -5.01 6.55 12.92
N ARG A 58 -4.60 7.16 14.00
CA ARG A 58 -3.46 6.63 14.76
C ARG A 58 -3.74 5.19 15.20
N ASP A 59 -4.98 4.90 15.54
CA ASP A 59 -5.35 3.56 15.97
C ASP A 59 -5.23 2.52 14.86
N ASP A 60 -5.11 2.93 13.62
CA ASP A 60 -5.00 2.00 12.50
C ASP A 60 -3.55 1.68 12.16
N VAL A 61 -2.59 2.27 12.87
CA VAL A 61 -1.17 2.03 12.56
C VAL A 61 -0.84 0.53 12.66
N TRP A 62 -1.41 -0.15 13.65
CA TRP A 62 -1.14 -1.57 13.82
C TRP A 62 -1.59 -2.40 12.61
N LYS A 63 -2.61 -1.93 11.89
CA LYS A 63 -3.07 -2.63 10.68
C LYS A 63 -2.02 -2.55 9.59
N VAL A 64 -1.36 -1.40 9.47
CA VAL A 64 -0.30 -1.22 8.49
C VAL A 64 0.92 -2.06 8.87
N ILE A 65 1.22 -2.13 10.15
CA ILE A 65 2.32 -2.97 10.62
C ILE A 65 2.03 -4.43 10.33
N THR A 66 0.78 -4.86 10.55
CA THR A 66 0.38 -6.23 10.25
C THR A 66 0.50 -6.51 8.76
N PHE A 67 0.12 -5.55 7.92
CA PHE A 67 0.29 -5.68 6.49
C PHE A 67 1.76 -5.88 6.13
N LYS A 68 2.63 -5.04 6.72
CA LYS A 68 4.06 -5.15 6.44
C LYS A 68 4.59 -6.53 6.79
N GLN A 69 4.11 -7.09 7.88
CA GLN A 69 4.57 -8.40 8.33
C GLN A 69 4.01 -9.53 7.48
N ALA A 70 2.84 -9.32 6.89
CA ALA A 70 2.18 -10.36 6.13
C ALA A 70 2.63 -10.47 4.67
N ILE A 71 3.08 -9.35 4.09
CA ILE A 71 3.42 -9.38 2.67
C ILE A 71 4.70 -10.16 2.44
N PRO A 72 4.82 -10.81 1.28
CA PRO A 72 6.02 -11.56 0.97
C PRO A 72 7.24 -10.66 0.95
N ARG A 73 8.35 -11.18 1.38
CA ARG A 73 9.59 -10.44 1.44
C ARG A 73 10.64 -11.08 0.56
N GLY A 74 11.75 -10.38 0.39
CA GLY A 74 12.86 -10.89 -0.35
C GLY A 74 12.82 -10.48 -1.80
N ARG A 75 13.58 -11.19 -2.61
CA ARG A 75 13.75 -10.83 -3.99
C ARG A 75 12.45 -10.73 -4.75
N ASN A 76 11.55 -11.67 -4.50
CA ASN A 76 10.29 -11.69 -5.18
C ASN A 76 9.16 -11.10 -4.36
N GLY A 77 9.33 -10.68 -3.19
CA GLY A 77 8.38 -10.11 -2.28
C GLY A 77 7.06 -9.64 -2.87
N LEU A 78 6.52 -8.54 -2.38
CA LEU A 78 5.25 -8.01 -2.86
C LEU A 78 5.35 -7.59 -4.32
N MET A 79 6.48 -7.05 -4.73
CA MET A 79 6.69 -6.68 -6.11
C MET A 79 6.60 -7.88 -7.04
N GLY A 80 7.19 -8.99 -6.61
CA GLY A 80 7.13 -10.21 -7.40
C GLY A 80 5.72 -10.71 -7.55
N GLU A 81 4.94 -10.67 -6.47
CA GLU A 81 3.54 -11.06 -6.52
C GLU A 81 2.75 -10.22 -7.48
N ILE A 82 2.91 -8.92 -7.42
CA ILE A 82 2.20 -8.01 -8.29
C ILE A 82 2.61 -8.21 -9.73
N THR A 83 3.90 -8.37 -9.98
CA THR A 83 4.40 -8.55 -11.32
C THR A 83 3.84 -9.83 -11.92
N HIS A 84 3.82 -10.90 -11.14
CA HIS A 84 3.27 -12.17 -11.61
C HIS A 84 1.80 -12.01 -12.00
N LYS A 85 1.02 -11.33 -11.19
CA LYS A 85 -0.38 -11.12 -11.50
C LYS A 85 -0.57 -10.26 -12.73
N LEU A 86 0.25 -9.24 -12.89
CA LEU A 86 0.17 -8.38 -14.05
C LEU A 86 0.48 -9.17 -15.32
N TYR A 87 1.52 -9.97 -15.29
CA TYR A 87 1.86 -10.76 -16.46
C TYR A 87 0.77 -11.77 -16.79
N THR A 88 0.20 -12.39 -15.77
CA THR A 88 -0.89 -13.32 -16.00
C THR A 88 -2.05 -12.66 -16.68
N LYS A 89 -2.36 -11.41 -16.32
CA LYS A 89 -3.42 -10.70 -16.97
C LYS A 89 -3.02 -10.24 -18.36
N LYS A 90 -1.80 -9.78 -18.50
CA LYS A 90 -1.38 -9.21 -19.76
C LYS A 90 -1.17 -10.22 -20.85
N GLU A 91 -0.93 -11.43 -20.50
CA GLU A 91 -0.81 -12.47 -21.49
C GLU A 91 -1.99 -12.53 -22.39
N LYS A 92 -3.10 -12.01 -21.95
CA LYS A 92 -4.31 -12.07 -22.71
C LYS A 92 -4.42 -10.94 -23.70
N TYR A 93 -3.76 -9.80 -23.50
CA TYR A 93 -3.87 -8.72 -24.42
C TYR A 93 -2.55 -8.21 -24.90
N ILE A 94 -1.45 -8.55 -24.31
CA ILE A 94 -0.26 -8.10 -24.80
C ILE A 94 0.59 -9.21 -24.93
N ASP A 95 1.02 -9.53 -25.96
CA ASP A 95 1.94 -10.41 -26.21
C ASP A 95 3.19 -9.88 -25.93
N ASP A 96 3.54 -9.61 -24.81
CA ASP A 96 4.66 -8.92 -24.43
C ASP A 96 5.88 -9.58 -24.86
N PRO A 97 6.56 -9.07 -25.73
CA PRO A 97 7.67 -9.71 -26.33
C PRO A 97 8.86 -9.80 -25.49
N ASP A 98 8.87 -9.15 -24.43
CA ASP A 98 9.97 -9.20 -23.64
C ASP A 98 10.00 -10.31 -22.82
N GLU A 99 8.95 -10.95 -22.89
CA GLU A 99 8.88 -12.05 -22.14
C GLU A 99 9.32 -13.10 -22.73
#